data_f3ca22b8981812705a7599ddcfb5142e
#
_entry.id   f3ca22b8981812705a7599ddcfb5142e
#
_cell.length_a   1.000
_cell.length_b   1.000
_cell.length_c   1.000
_cell.angle_alpha   90.00
_cell.angle_beta   90.00
_cell.angle_gamma   90.00
#
_symmetry.space_group_name_H-M   'P 1'
#
loop_
_entity.id
_entity.type
_entity.pdbx_description
1 polymer ?
#
loop_
_entity_poly.entity_id
_entity_poly.type
_entity_poly.pdbx_seq_one_letter_code
_entity_poly.pdbx_strand_id
1 'polypeptide(L)'
;MHVLLNTAKTKIQAGPMTLPTQWVDKTGTLTDLSVLTTLELANLGWVPYTEMNTKPVATTTDINIDVTHAFFTDRVEATYSVTEFSLTDAKNEIINDINNFRDNLIDGGIIFGTYSFDSDEKAQGNINGVVTAVKIRQDLSQIIDPIPWTTSPNSSVNMTGNEIITFGLSVMTFASTCYVAARAHKNAIIAATTIAEAKAYDYTVGWPSNDLGGTISAP
;
A
#
# COMPACT_ATOMS: atom_id res chain seq x y z
N MET A 1 -6.14 18.32 -30.85
CA MET A 1 -5.41 17.05 -30.60
C MET A 1 -6.09 15.91 -31.37
N HIS A 2 -5.38 14.78 -31.54
CA HIS A 2 -5.93 13.60 -32.19
C HIS A 2 -5.71 12.38 -31.28
N VAL A 3 -6.53 11.36 -31.46
CA VAL A 3 -6.39 10.05 -30.85
C VAL A 3 -6.40 8.97 -31.93
N LEU A 4 -5.66 7.90 -31.70
CA LEU A 4 -5.75 6.68 -32.49
C LEU A 4 -6.71 5.72 -31.80
N LEU A 5 -7.72 5.26 -32.53
CA LEU A 5 -8.72 4.31 -32.07
C LEU A 5 -8.34 2.87 -32.46
N ASN A 6 -8.87 1.92 -31.71
CA ASN A 6 -8.85 0.51 -32.11
C ASN A 6 -9.72 0.30 -33.38
N THR A 7 -9.59 -0.86 -34.01
CA THR A 7 -10.32 -1.20 -35.24
C THR A 7 -11.84 -1.11 -35.07
N ALA A 8 -12.37 -1.42 -33.89
CA ALA A 8 -13.79 -1.30 -33.58
C ALA A 8 -14.22 0.14 -33.23
N LYS A 9 -13.29 1.09 -33.16
CA LYS A 9 -13.53 2.51 -32.80
C LYS A 9 -14.20 2.70 -31.41
N THR A 10 -13.94 1.82 -30.50
CA THR A 10 -14.54 1.81 -29.14
C THR A 10 -13.55 2.10 -28.02
N LYS A 11 -12.25 2.23 -28.36
CA LYS A 11 -11.19 2.45 -27.38
C LYS A 11 -10.05 3.25 -27.98
N ILE A 12 -9.53 4.22 -27.20
CA ILE A 12 -8.32 4.95 -27.52
C ILE A 12 -7.11 4.02 -27.35
N GLN A 13 -6.29 3.89 -28.40
CA GLN A 13 -5.03 3.16 -28.39
C GLN A 13 -3.84 4.08 -28.14
N ALA A 14 -3.90 5.31 -28.63
CA ALA A 14 -2.86 6.32 -28.42
C ALA A 14 -3.44 7.74 -28.42
N GLY A 15 -2.79 8.64 -27.72
CA GLY A 15 -3.19 10.04 -27.59
C GLY A 15 -4.00 10.31 -26.32
N PRO A 16 -4.53 11.54 -26.15
CA PRO A 16 -4.55 12.65 -27.12
C PRO A 16 -3.18 13.29 -27.35
N MET A 17 -2.84 13.53 -28.61
CA MET A 17 -1.56 14.09 -29.02
C MET A 17 -1.70 14.95 -30.28
N THR A 18 -0.68 15.71 -30.63
CA THR A 18 -0.55 16.30 -31.97
C THR A 18 -0.48 15.16 -32.99
N LEU A 19 -1.21 15.27 -34.10
CA LEU A 19 -1.16 14.27 -35.18
C LEU A 19 0.29 14.09 -35.62
N PRO A 20 0.87 12.88 -35.58
CA PRO A 20 2.21 12.65 -36.08
C PRO A 20 2.26 12.85 -37.58
N THR A 21 3.39 13.33 -38.09
CA THR A 21 3.56 13.51 -39.54
C THR A 21 3.60 12.16 -40.27
N GLN A 22 4.22 11.16 -39.65
CA GLN A 22 4.33 9.82 -40.23
C GLN A 22 3.88 8.77 -39.23
N TRP A 23 3.28 7.70 -39.70
CA TRP A 23 2.81 6.58 -38.90
C TRP A 23 3.02 5.25 -39.63
N VAL A 24 3.48 4.25 -38.89
CA VAL A 24 3.63 2.87 -39.35
C VAL A 24 2.48 2.04 -38.78
N ASP A 25 1.71 1.45 -39.67
CA ASP A 25 0.59 0.59 -39.28
C ASP A 25 1.07 -0.82 -38.84
N LYS A 26 0.13 -1.67 -38.42
CA LYS A 26 0.41 -3.04 -37.99
C LYS A 26 1.00 -3.94 -39.10
N THR A 27 0.89 -3.54 -40.37
CA THR A 27 1.46 -4.26 -41.53
C THR A 27 2.87 -3.79 -41.84
N GLY A 28 3.38 -2.77 -41.15
CA GLY A 28 4.66 -2.14 -41.44
C GLY A 28 4.62 -1.09 -42.53
N THR A 29 3.42 -0.68 -42.97
CA THR A 29 3.26 0.35 -44.01
C THR A 29 3.46 1.73 -43.40
N LEU A 30 4.44 2.48 -43.90
CA LEU A 30 4.69 3.87 -43.50
C LEU A 30 3.76 4.80 -44.32
N THR A 31 2.97 5.60 -43.61
CA THR A 31 2.03 6.55 -44.19
C THR A 31 2.35 7.96 -43.70
N ASP A 32 2.39 8.93 -44.64
CA ASP A 32 2.46 10.35 -44.29
C ASP A 32 1.05 10.84 -43.97
N LEU A 33 0.79 11.11 -42.67
CA LEU A 33 -0.52 11.54 -42.19
C LEU A 33 -0.79 13.03 -42.50
N SER A 34 0.23 13.82 -42.81
CA SER A 34 0.08 15.26 -43.02
C SER A 34 -0.66 15.63 -44.32
N VAL A 35 -0.69 14.69 -45.26
CA VAL A 35 -1.33 14.89 -46.58
C VAL A 35 -2.73 14.28 -46.69
N LEU A 36 -3.18 13.60 -45.63
CA LEU A 36 -4.46 12.90 -45.63
C LEU A 36 -5.61 13.82 -45.24
N THR A 37 -6.76 13.58 -45.86
CA THR A 37 -8.02 14.20 -45.46
C THR A 37 -8.51 13.66 -44.13
N THR A 38 -9.42 14.39 -43.47
CA THR A 38 -10.04 13.95 -42.22
C THR A 38 -10.72 12.58 -42.35
N LEU A 39 -11.34 12.29 -43.49
CA LEU A 39 -11.98 10.99 -43.76
C LEU A 39 -10.95 9.85 -43.83
N GLU A 40 -9.86 10.09 -44.55
CA GLU A 40 -8.77 9.12 -44.68
C GLU A 40 -8.10 8.85 -43.35
N LEU A 41 -7.84 9.89 -42.54
CA LEU A 41 -7.35 9.75 -41.17
C LEU A 41 -8.32 8.93 -40.32
N ALA A 42 -9.62 9.20 -40.38
CA ALA A 42 -10.64 8.43 -39.64
C ALA A 42 -10.72 6.96 -40.06
N ASN A 43 -10.47 6.65 -41.34
CA ASN A 43 -10.38 5.27 -41.86
C ASN A 43 -9.16 4.54 -41.29
N LEU A 44 -8.06 5.23 -41.02
CA LEU A 44 -6.88 4.72 -40.37
C LEU A 44 -7.02 4.66 -38.83
N GLY A 45 -8.13 5.16 -38.29
CA GLY A 45 -8.41 5.23 -36.86
C GLY A 45 -7.95 6.52 -36.16
N TRP A 46 -7.35 7.47 -36.94
CA TRP A 46 -6.96 8.77 -36.39
C TRP A 46 -8.13 9.75 -36.48
N VAL A 47 -8.64 10.16 -35.31
CA VAL A 47 -9.76 11.09 -35.22
C VAL A 47 -9.45 12.28 -34.32
N PRO A 48 -10.05 13.45 -34.56
CA PRO A 48 -9.97 14.58 -33.66
C PRO A 48 -10.44 14.21 -32.26
N TYR A 49 -9.74 14.75 -31.27
CA TYR A 49 -10.09 14.66 -29.86
C TYR A 49 -10.48 16.04 -29.34
N THR A 50 -11.70 16.16 -28.87
CA THR A 50 -12.28 17.40 -28.37
C THR A 50 -12.63 17.26 -26.88
N GLU A 51 -12.15 18.18 -26.07
CA GLU A 51 -12.58 18.30 -24.68
C GLU A 51 -13.85 19.17 -24.68
N MET A 52 -14.95 18.61 -24.18
CA MET A 52 -16.26 19.26 -24.16
C MET A 52 -16.38 20.27 -23.02
N ASN A 53 -15.56 20.12 -22.00
CA ASN A 53 -15.40 21.07 -20.91
C ASN A 53 -13.93 21.19 -20.52
N THR A 54 -13.60 22.25 -19.80
CA THR A 54 -12.22 22.45 -19.31
C THR A 54 -11.86 21.33 -18.36
N LYS A 55 -10.72 20.66 -18.59
CA LYS A 55 -10.18 19.69 -17.66
C LYS A 55 -9.97 20.36 -16.30
N PRO A 56 -10.63 19.89 -15.24
CA PRO A 56 -10.45 20.45 -13.92
C PRO A 56 -8.99 20.32 -13.48
N VAL A 57 -8.48 21.35 -12.81
CA VAL A 57 -7.19 21.27 -12.12
C VAL A 57 -7.48 20.83 -10.71
N ALA A 58 -6.92 19.71 -10.30
CA ALA A 58 -6.97 19.29 -8.91
C ALA A 58 -6.19 20.29 -8.06
N THR A 59 -6.87 21.30 -7.55
CA THR A 59 -6.29 22.29 -6.61
C THR A 59 -6.26 21.78 -5.18
N THR A 60 -7.00 20.69 -4.92
CA THR A 60 -7.04 19.99 -3.63
C THR A 60 -6.95 18.49 -3.88
N THR A 61 -6.45 17.74 -2.92
CA THR A 61 -6.42 16.28 -2.95
C THR A 61 -7.79 15.62 -2.70
N ASP A 62 -8.85 16.44 -2.63
CA ASP A 62 -10.17 16.02 -2.17
C ASP A 62 -11.17 15.83 -3.33
N ILE A 63 -10.68 15.73 -4.57
CA ILE A 63 -11.50 15.51 -5.74
C ILE A 63 -10.96 14.38 -6.60
N ASN A 64 -11.85 13.52 -7.10
CA ASN A 64 -11.59 12.61 -8.20
C ASN A 64 -12.03 13.28 -9.50
N ILE A 65 -11.19 13.21 -10.52
CA ILE A 65 -11.51 13.67 -11.87
C ILE A 65 -11.69 12.44 -12.73
N ASP A 66 -12.94 12.18 -13.09
CA ASP A 66 -13.28 11.12 -14.02
C ASP A 66 -13.38 11.69 -15.44
N VAL A 67 -12.99 10.90 -16.43
CA VAL A 67 -13.14 11.24 -17.85
C VAL A 67 -14.01 10.21 -18.54
N THR A 68 -15.08 10.67 -19.16
CA THR A 68 -15.94 9.84 -20.00
C THR A 68 -15.68 10.18 -21.47
N HIS A 69 -15.53 9.15 -22.30
CA HIS A 69 -15.30 9.32 -23.73
C HIS A 69 -16.55 8.89 -24.53
N ALA A 70 -17.04 9.79 -25.35
CA ALA A 70 -18.03 9.48 -26.39
C ALA A 70 -17.32 9.27 -27.72
N PHE A 71 -17.53 8.11 -28.33
CA PHE A 71 -16.88 7.70 -29.57
C PHE A 71 -17.85 7.92 -30.75
N PHE A 72 -17.42 8.72 -31.71
CA PHE A 72 -18.11 8.97 -32.97
C PHE A 72 -17.26 8.43 -34.12
N THR A 73 -17.83 8.36 -35.33
CA THR A 73 -17.11 7.87 -36.49
C THR A 73 -15.99 8.80 -36.95
N ASP A 74 -16.10 10.08 -36.62
CA ASP A 74 -15.23 11.17 -37.06
C ASP A 74 -14.50 11.91 -35.94
N ARG A 75 -14.82 11.62 -34.68
CA ARG A 75 -14.21 12.28 -33.52
C ARG A 75 -14.37 11.49 -32.22
N VAL A 76 -13.62 11.87 -31.21
CA VAL A 76 -13.84 11.48 -29.81
C VAL A 76 -14.07 12.74 -28.99
N GLU A 77 -15.11 12.73 -28.20
CA GLU A 77 -15.41 13.77 -27.23
C GLU A 77 -15.11 13.28 -25.82
N ALA A 78 -14.38 14.07 -25.04
CA ALA A 78 -14.09 13.81 -23.64
C ALA A 78 -14.84 14.78 -22.75
N THR A 79 -15.54 14.24 -21.77
CA THR A 79 -16.21 15.03 -20.73
C THR A 79 -15.60 14.70 -19.39
N TYR A 80 -15.14 15.72 -18.67
CA TYR A 80 -14.62 15.59 -17.33
C TYR A 80 -15.75 15.81 -16.31
N SER A 81 -15.81 14.93 -15.34
CA SER A 81 -16.64 15.07 -14.14
C SER A 81 -15.76 15.11 -12.90
N VAL A 82 -16.19 15.85 -11.90
CA VAL A 82 -15.52 15.98 -10.61
C VAL A 82 -16.42 15.37 -9.56
N THR A 83 -15.85 14.43 -8.79
CA THR A 83 -16.50 13.89 -7.61
C THR A 83 -15.67 14.30 -6.38
N GLU A 84 -16.28 15.02 -5.45
CA GLU A 84 -15.63 15.35 -4.19
C GLU A 84 -15.50 14.08 -3.34
N PHE A 85 -14.34 13.90 -2.69
CA PHE A 85 -14.16 12.87 -1.68
C PHE A 85 -15.11 13.14 -0.51
N SER A 86 -15.83 12.14 -0.09
CA SER A 86 -16.62 12.25 1.13
C SER A 86 -15.71 12.21 2.37
N LEU A 87 -16.15 12.83 3.47
CA LEU A 87 -15.46 12.72 4.76
C LEU A 87 -15.29 11.24 5.17
N THR A 88 -16.28 10.41 4.84
CA THR A 88 -16.24 8.96 5.12
C THR A 88 -15.13 8.27 4.35
N ASP A 89 -14.97 8.58 3.06
CA ASP A 89 -13.90 7.97 2.24
C ASP A 89 -12.53 8.40 2.73
N ALA A 90 -12.33 9.68 3.03
CA ALA A 90 -11.09 10.19 3.58
C ALA A 90 -10.74 9.51 4.93
N LYS A 91 -11.71 9.32 5.80
CA LYS A 91 -11.51 8.59 7.07
C LYS A 91 -11.14 7.13 6.83
N ASN A 92 -11.81 6.45 5.91
CA ASN A 92 -11.53 5.05 5.60
C ASN A 92 -10.11 4.87 5.04
N GLU A 93 -9.65 5.77 4.18
CA GLU A 93 -8.29 5.77 3.65
C GLU A 93 -7.27 5.86 4.80
N ILE A 94 -7.40 6.86 5.68
CA ILE A 94 -6.47 7.05 6.80
C ILE A 94 -6.55 5.87 7.79
N ILE A 95 -7.72 5.29 8.03
CA ILE A 95 -7.88 4.10 8.88
C ILE A 95 -7.13 2.90 8.28
N ASN A 96 -7.14 2.75 6.96
CA ASN A 96 -6.35 1.71 6.28
C ASN A 96 -4.85 1.97 6.41
N ASP A 97 -4.41 3.24 6.31
CA ASP A 97 -3.01 3.60 6.52
C ASP A 97 -2.56 3.31 7.96
N ILE A 98 -3.41 3.59 8.95
CA ILE A 98 -3.15 3.22 10.36
C ILE A 98 -3.01 1.71 10.53
N ASN A 99 -3.84 0.91 9.84
CA ASN A 99 -3.70 -0.55 9.87
C ASN A 99 -2.38 -1.00 9.28
N ASN A 100 -2.04 -0.48 8.09
CA ASN A 100 -0.78 -0.81 7.41
C ASN A 100 0.43 -0.41 8.25
N PHE A 101 0.38 0.77 8.89
CA PHE A 101 1.45 1.23 9.77
C PHE A 101 1.62 0.32 10.98
N ARG A 102 0.52 -0.07 11.64
CA ARG A 102 0.53 -1.06 12.74
C ARG A 102 1.17 -2.37 12.31
N ASP A 103 0.73 -2.93 11.18
CA ASP A 103 1.18 -4.23 10.72
C ASP A 103 2.68 -4.17 10.35
N ASN A 104 3.12 -3.09 9.70
CA ASN A 104 4.54 -2.85 9.43
C ASN A 104 5.38 -2.73 10.71
N LEU A 105 4.85 -2.14 11.79
CA LEU A 105 5.55 -2.10 13.07
C LEU A 105 5.66 -3.49 13.71
N ILE A 106 4.57 -4.26 13.68
CA ILE A 106 4.52 -5.60 14.27
C ILE A 106 5.46 -6.56 13.51
N ASP A 107 5.47 -6.48 12.17
CA ASP A 107 6.24 -7.38 11.30
C ASP A 107 7.68 -6.89 11.07
N GLY A 108 7.97 -5.65 11.42
CA GLY A 108 9.24 -4.96 11.12
C GLY A 108 10.45 -5.39 11.94
N GLY A 109 10.28 -6.38 12.81
CA GLY A 109 11.35 -6.86 13.69
C GLY A 109 11.36 -6.14 15.02
N ILE A 110 11.94 -6.82 16.02
CA ILE A 110 12.02 -6.37 17.42
C ILE A 110 13.44 -6.50 17.96
N ILE A 111 13.76 -5.72 18.97
CA ILE A 111 14.99 -5.82 19.73
C ILE A 111 14.67 -6.40 21.10
N PHE A 112 15.39 -7.45 21.51
CA PHE A 112 15.31 -8.02 22.85
C PHE A 112 16.73 -8.24 23.40
N GLY A 113 17.06 -7.57 24.48
CA GLY A 113 18.44 -7.43 24.93
C GLY A 113 19.25 -6.62 23.94
N THR A 114 20.29 -7.22 23.39
CA THR A 114 21.15 -6.60 22.37
C THR A 114 20.97 -7.21 20.98
N TYR A 115 19.96 -8.07 20.82
CA TYR A 115 19.74 -8.83 19.60
C TYR A 115 18.47 -8.39 18.89
N SER A 116 18.51 -8.39 17.55
CA SER A 116 17.35 -8.16 16.70
C SER A 116 16.75 -9.52 16.29
N PHE A 117 15.42 -9.59 16.25
CA PHE A 117 14.68 -10.79 15.87
C PHE A 117 13.57 -10.43 14.90
N ASP A 118 13.24 -11.37 14.02
CA ASP A 118 12.06 -11.27 13.17
C ASP A 118 10.80 -11.36 14.03
N SER A 119 9.76 -10.62 13.68
CA SER A 119 8.49 -10.58 14.41
C SER A 119 7.26 -10.72 13.51
N ASP A 120 7.45 -11.17 12.28
CA ASP A 120 6.37 -11.50 11.37
C ASP A 120 5.49 -12.65 11.90
N GLU A 121 4.36 -12.91 11.27
CA GLU A 121 3.39 -13.95 11.66
C GLU A 121 4.05 -15.32 11.83
N LYS A 122 5.00 -15.67 10.96
CA LYS A 122 5.73 -16.93 11.03
C LYS A 122 6.66 -16.98 12.25
N ALA A 123 7.39 -15.90 12.50
CA ALA A 123 8.26 -15.77 13.66
C ALA A 123 7.45 -15.85 14.96
N GLN A 124 6.31 -15.14 15.05
CA GLN A 124 5.41 -15.21 16.20
C GLN A 124 4.86 -16.62 16.41
N GLY A 125 4.50 -17.33 15.35
CA GLY A 125 4.08 -18.74 15.40
C GLY A 125 5.18 -19.64 15.97
N ASN A 126 6.42 -19.47 15.54
CA ASN A 126 7.59 -20.21 16.04
C ASN A 126 7.85 -19.91 17.53
N ILE A 127 7.82 -18.62 17.91
CA ILE A 127 7.98 -18.19 19.30
C ILE A 127 6.94 -18.88 20.19
N ASN A 128 5.66 -18.81 19.83
CA ASN A 128 4.57 -19.43 20.60
C ASN A 128 4.73 -20.94 20.73
N GLY A 129 5.16 -21.62 19.65
CA GLY A 129 5.43 -23.05 19.66
C GLY A 129 6.52 -23.43 20.66
N VAL A 130 7.64 -22.69 20.65
CA VAL A 130 8.76 -22.96 21.57
C VAL A 130 8.42 -22.59 23.01
N VAL A 131 7.74 -21.46 23.26
CA VAL A 131 7.24 -21.09 24.60
C VAL A 131 6.36 -22.20 25.16
N THR A 132 5.44 -22.73 24.36
CA THR A 132 4.55 -23.82 24.75
C THR A 132 5.35 -25.09 25.09
N ALA A 133 6.31 -25.47 24.25
CA ALA A 133 7.15 -26.65 24.49
C ALA A 133 8.00 -26.50 25.77
N VAL A 134 8.54 -25.31 26.03
CA VAL A 134 9.28 -24.99 27.27
C VAL A 134 8.38 -25.14 28.50
N LYS A 135 7.16 -24.58 28.44
CA LYS A 135 6.20 -24.69 29.57
C LYS A 135 5.84 -26.15 29.86
N ILE A 136 5.54 -26.95 28.85
CA ILE A 136 5.23 -28.37 29.01
C ILE A 136 6.40 -29.13 29.68
N ARG A 137 7.65 -28.86 29.26
CA ARG A 137 8.84 -29.49 29.82
C ARG A 137 9.04 -29.07 31.30
N GLN A 138 8.82 -27.80 31.62
CA GLN A 138 8.88 -27.29 33.01
C GLN A 138 7.84 -28.02 33.90
N ASP A 139 6.61 -28.14 33.43
CA ASP A 139 5.52 -28.80 34.14
C ASP A 139 5.82 -30.30 34.38
N LEU A 140 6.56 -30.92 33.46
CA LEU A 140 7.04 -32.31 33.59
C LEU A 140 8.36 -32.42 34.41
N SER A 141 8.88 -31.33 34.98
CA SER A 141 10.15 -31.27 35.68
C SER A 141 11.35 -31.78 34.86
N GLN A 142 11.30 -31.63 33.56
CA GLN A 142 12.38 -32.01 32.66
C GLN A 142 13.47 -30.94 32.62
N ILE A 143 14.72 -31.36 32.43
CA ILE A 143 15.84 -30.46 32.19
C ILE A 143 15.66 -29.86 30.79
N ILE A 144 15.86 -28.55 30.70
CA ILE A 144 15.77 -27.81 29.44
C ILE A 144 17.15 -27.22 29.17
N ASP A 145 17.83 -27.79 28.15
CA ASP A 145 19.08 -27.22 27.67
C ASP A 145 18.81 -25.86 27.00
N PRO A 146 19.82 -24.96 26.95
CA PRO A 146 19.68 -23.71 26.22
C PRO A 146 19.25 -23.93 24.75
N ILE A 147 18.28 -23.17 24.30
CA ILE A 147 17.64 -23.33 23.00
C ILE A 147 18.31 -22.35 22.04
N PRO A 148 18.92 -22.82 20.93
CA PRO A 148 19.46 -21.93 19.91
C PRO A 148 18.33 -21.19 19.20
N TRP A 149 18.40 -19.88 19.17
CA TRP A 149 17.45 -19.02 18.48
C TRP A 149 18.16 -18.18 17.43
N THR A 150 17.57 -18.07 16.23
CA THR A 150 18.15 -17.28 15.14
C THR A 150 17.82 -15.81 15.33
N THR A 151 18.84 -14.96 15.24
CA THR A 151 18.73 -13.50 15.26
C THR A 151 18.72 -12.94 13.84
N SER A 152 18.26 -11.74 13.67
CA SER A 152 18.46 -10.96 12.43
C SER A 152 19.77 -10.15 12.56
N PRO A 153 20.80 -10.31 11.68
CA PRO A 153 20.86 -11.04 10.40
C PRO A 153 21.49 -12.45 10.53
N ASN A 154 20.66 -13.49 10.74
CA ASN A 154 21.06 -14.91 10.66
C ASN A 154 22.25 -15.37 11.54
N SER A 155 22.43 -14.75 12.70
CA SER A 155 23.28 -15.26 13.76
C SER A 155 22.48 -16.16 14.70
N SER A 156 23.12 -16.85 15.63
CA SER A 156 22.43 -17.68 16.63
C SER A 156 22.79 -17.22 18.03
N VAL A 157 21.80 -17.19 18.91
CA VAL A 157 21.96 -16.96 20.33
C VAL A 157 21.30 -18.09 21.10
N ASN A 158 21.94 -18.55 22.18
CA ASN A 158 21.34 -19.55 23.07
C ASN A 158 20.50 -18.85 24.14
N MET A 159 19.25 -19.26 24.28
CA MET A 159 18.32 -18.73 25.26
C MET A 159 17.91 -19.84 26.23
N THR A 160 17.89 -19.54 27.53
CA THR A 160 17.29 -20.43 28.54
C THR A 160 15.78 -20.50 28.35
N GLY A 161 15.14 -21.54 28.90
CA GLY A 161 13.69 -21.66 28.85
C GLY A 161 12.95 -20.45 29.44
N ASN A 162 13.47 -19.83 30.49
CA ASN A 162 12.87 -18.62 31.08
C ASN A 162 13.04 -17.38 30.19
N GLU A 163 14.17 -17.24 29.52
CA GLU A 163 14.38 -16.14 28.55
C GLU A 163 13.45 -16.28 27.35
N ILE A 164 13.25 -17.50 26.83
CA ILE A 164 12.26 -17.77 25.75
C ILE A 164 10.85 -17.38 26.19
N ILE A 165 10.43 -17.72 27.41
CA ILE A 165 9.11 -17.35 27.92
C ILE A 165 9.00 -15.82 28.02
N THR A 166 10.01 -15.16 28.61
CA THR A 166 10.02 -13.69 28.75
C THR A 166 10.00 -13.00 27.40
N PHE A 167 10.81 -13.49 26.45
CA PHE A 167 10.82 -13.01 25.08
C PHE A 167 9.44 -13.13 24.42
N GLY A 168 8.82 -14.30 24.47
CA GLY A 168 7.50 -14.52 23.90
C GLY A 168 6.42 -13.61 24.51
N LEU A 169 6.42 -13.43 25.84
CA LEU A 169 5.52 -12.50 26.51
C LEU A 169 5.75 -11.05 26.07
N SER A 170 7.01 -10.64 25.90
CA SER A 170 7.35 -9.29 25.43
C SER A 170 6.86 -9.04 24.01
N VAL A 171 7.04 -10.01 23.11
CA VAL A 171 6.53 -9.93 21.71
C VAL A 171 5.01 -9.80 21.68
N MET A 172 4.30 -10.63 22.44
CA MET A 172 2.84 -10.57 22.52
C MET A 172 2.34 -9.24 23.11
N THR A 173 3.05 -8.73 24.14
CA THR A 173 2.72 -7.45 24.75
C THR A 173 2.93 -6.30 23.77
N PHE A 174 4.03 -6.31 23.02
CA PHE A 174 4.30 -5.32 21.97
C PHE A 174 3.19 -5.31 20.91
N ALA A 175 2.87 -6.47 20.34
CA ALA A 175 1.80 -6.57 19.35
C ALA A 175 0.47 -6.05 19.92
N SER A 176 0.08 -6.48 21.12
CA SER A 176 -1.14 -6.02 21.80
C SER A 176 -1.14 -4.50 21.98
N THR A 177 -0.02 -3.90 22.37
CA THR A 177 0.11 -2.45 22.57
C THR A 177 0.01 -1.71 21.24
N CYS A 178 0.54 -2.26 20.13
CA CYS A 178 0.34 -1.71 18.79
C CYS A 178 -1.14 -1.69 18.40
N TYR A 179 -1.92 -2.74 18.71
CA TYR A 179 -3.37 -2.74 18.47
C TYR A 179 -4.10 -1.69 19.30
N VAL A 180 -3.69 -1.47 20.55
CA VAL A 180 -4.25 -0.41 21.42
C VAL A 180 -3.96 0.98 20.84
N ALA A 181 -2.71 1.24 20.41
CA ALA A 181 -2.33 2.49 19.76
C ALA A 181 -3.13 2.72 18.48
N ALA A 182 -3.21 1.71 17.60
CA ALA A 182 -4.02 1.78 16.38
C ALA A 182 -5.48 2.15 16.67
N ARG A 183 -6.08 1.57 17.72
CA ARG A 183 -7.45 1.90 18.12
C ARG A 183 -7.58 3.35 18.56
N ALA A 184 -6.62 3.88 19.31
CA ALA A 184 -6.61 5.27 19.74
C ALA A 184 -6.55 6.21 18.52
N HIS A 185 -5.65 5.96 17.57
CA HIS A 185 -5.56 6.72 16.32
C HIS A 185 -6.86 6.67 15.51
N LYS A 186 -7.43 5.48 15.32
CA LYS A 186 -8.72 5.34 14.61
C LYS A 186 -9.85 6.10 15.27
N ASN A 187 -9.92 6.09 16.59
CA ASN A 187 -10.93 6.86 17.32
C ASN A 187 -10.77 8.37 17.08
N ALA A 188 -9.54 8.88 17.03
CA ALA A 188 -9.27 10.27 16.69
C ALA A 188 -9.74 10.62 15.26
N ILE A 189 -9.46 9.75 14.28
CA ILE A 189 -9.95 9.92 12.90
C ILE A 189 -11.49 9.87 12.82
N ILE A 190 -12.11 8.94 13.54
CA ILE A 190 -13.58 8.84 13.58
C ILE A 190 -14.21 10.11 14.15
N ALA A 191 -13.56 10.72 15.15
CA ALA A 191 -14.04 11.94 15.79
C ALA A 191 -13.86 13.21 14.93
N ALA A 192 -12.97 13.21 13.93
CA ALA A 192 -12.78 14.35 13.04
C ALA A 192 -14.11 14.71 12.34
N THR A 193 -14.38 16.02 12.23
CA THR A 193 -15.63 16.55 11.66
C THR A 193 -15.45 17.07 10.23
N THR A 194 -14.21 17.26 9.79
CA THR A 194 -13.86 17.71 8.45
C THR A 194 -12.74 16.84 7.85
N ILE A 195 -12.66 16.84 6.51
CA ILE A 195 -11.56 16.18 5.78
C ILE A 195 -10.22 16.77 6.18
N ALA A 196 -10.14 18.10 6.35
CA ALA A 196 -8.92 18.79 6.74
C ALA A 196 -8.42 18.34 8.12
N GLU A 197 -9.33 18.19 9.11
CA GLU A 197 -8.98 17.64 10.43
C GLU A 197 -8.46 16.21 10.34
N ALA A 198 -9.16 15.34 9.58
CA ALA A 198 -8.75 13.95 9.43
C ALA A 198 -7.35 13.83 8.79
N LYS A 199 -7.08 14.61 7.74
CA LYS A 199 -5.79 14.61 7.03
C LYS A 199 -4.65 15.29 7.79
N ALA A 200 -4.96 16.25 8.67
CA ALA A 200 -3.95 16.92 9.50
C ALA A 200 -3.51 16.05 10.69
N TYR A 201 -4.22 14.97 10.99
CA TYR A 201 -3.89 14.10 12.11
C TYR A 201 -2.65 13.25 11.82
N ASP A 202 -1.62 13.41 12.66
CA ASP A 202 -0.39 12.62 12.56
C ASP A 202 -0.53 11.31 13.34
N TYR A 203 -0.80 10.24 12.60
CA TYR A 203 -0.90 8.88 13.15
C TYR A 203 0.46 8.16 13.23
N THR A 204 1.57 8.79 12.84
CA THR A 204 2.88 8.15 12.83
C THR A 204 3.58 8.19 14.19
N VAL A 205 3.06 8.95 15.14
CA VAL A 205 3.60 9.13 16.49
C VAL A 205 2.77 8.39 17.55
N GLY A 206 3.35 8.15 18.72
CA GLY A 206 2.61 7.56 19.86
C GLY A 206 2.51 6.03 19.81
N TRP A 207 3.28 5.37 18.98
CA TRP A 207 3.39 3.90 18.92
C TRP A 207 4.40 3.38 19.94
N PRO A 208 4.26 2.09 20.39
CA PRO A 208 5.25 1.47 21.26
C PRO A 208 6.60 1.31 20.55
N SER A 209 7.68 1.35 21.33
CA SER A 209 9.01 1.02 20.83
C SER A 209 9.11 -0.47 20.51
N ASN A 210 9.78 -0.83 19.42
CA ASN A 210 10.15 -2.19 19.10
C ASN A 210 11.39 -2.70 19.87
N ASP A 211 12.02 -1.84 20.67
CA ASP A 211 12.99 -2.27 21.68
C ASP A 211 12.22 -2.71 22.94
N LEU A 212 12.16 -4.01 23.13
CA LEU A 212 11.38 -4.64 24.20
C LEU A 212 12.16 -4.75 25.51
N GLY A 213 13.41 -4.26 25.53
CA GLY A 213 14.30 -4.47 26.65
C GLY A 213 14.63 -5.96 26.84
N GLY A 214 14.75 -6.38 28.08
CA GLY A 214 15.06 -7.77 28.42
C GLY A 214 16.55 -8.04 28.50
N THR A 215 16.91 -9.30 28.80
CA THR A 215 18.29 -9.74 28.90
C THR A 215 18.37 -11.18 28.38
N ILE A 216 19.38 -11.46 27.58
CA ILE A 216 19.79 -12.82 27.23
C ILE A 216 21.15 -13.03 27.86
N SER A 217 21.25 -14.05 28.71
CA SER A 217 22.51 -14.40 29.36
C SER A 217 23.52 -14.81 28.30
N ALA A 218 24.71 -14.24 28.33
CA ALA A 218 25.79 -14.73 27.47
C ALA A 218 26.04 -16.22 27.75
N PRO A 219 26.41 -17.03 26.74
CA PRO A 219 26.70 -18.45 26.90
C PRO A 219 27.86 -18.72 27.85
#